data_a0fc392ba3f58ae20f17b9e223fbcaed
#
_entry.id   a0fc392ba3f58ae20f17b9e223fbcaed
#
_cell.length_a   1.000
_cell.length_b   1.000
_cell.length_c   1.000
_cell.angle_alpha   90.00
_cell.angle_beta   90.00
_cell.angle_gamma   90.00
#
_symmetry.space_group_name_H-M   'P 1'
#
loop_
_entity.id
_entity.type
_entity.pdbx_description
1 polymer ?
#
loop_
_entity_poly.entity_id
_entity_poly.type
_entity_poly.pdbx_seq_one_letter_code
_entity_poly.pdbx_strand_id
1 'polypeptide(L)'
;TCSFAISIMLFLAFQVMVVFLGEGMPALAPWAGDVSVTAAVGLETSVIEEIEAVEGVKRAFGRMEYGGLSVSSDTESGTATLVSYEENQFKWAKEELNGGNIDAVSQGAGDILVSYRDGIQWKAGDIVTLHTPFGEKQVRIAGILSSTNASSEAGSLGYIICSEQLFTESIGAAGYTAVDIQLAGSSTDETVSAIRSLLPSDVSIADKRLSNSESQSSYYTGAVFIYGFLLIIALITVFNIFNSMNASVAARTRQYGVMRSIGMGAGQLYKMIAAEAATYAVLGCVTGCVLGLPLNKMMFQFLIADKWGTTWQLPVASLLLIVMLCLGSAALAIRRPIKRIGQLSIVDTIKQQ
;
A
#
# COMPACT_ATOMS: atom_id res chain seq x y z
N THR A 1 19.70 -5.24 -24.93
CA THR A 1 18.24 -5.30 -24.62
C THR A 1 17.95 -6.14 -23.38
N CYS A 2 18.51 -7.36 -23.21
CA CYS A 2 18.23 -8.22 -22.06
C CYS A 2 18.55 -7.57 -20.71
N SER A 3 19.72 -6.96 -20.54
CA SER A 3 20.12 -6.31 -19.28
C SER A 3 19.17 -5.17 -18.90
N PHE A 4 18.70 -4.42 -19.87
CA PHE A 4 17.73 -3.34 -19.68
C PHE A 4 16.36 -3.86 -19.26
N ALA A 5 15.85 -4.91 -19.91
CA ALA A 5 14.59 -5.55 -19.52
C ALA A 5 14.64 -6.13 -18.09
N ILE A 6 15.78 -6.75 -17.72
CA ILE A 6 16.00 -7.26 -16.36
C ILE A 6 15.97 -6.12 -15.32
N SER A 7 16.58 -4.97 -15.62
CA SER A 7 16.56 -3.82 -14.69
C SER A 7 15.14 -3.30 -14.46
N ILE A 8 14.31 -3.21 -15.49
CA ILE A 8 12.90 -2.81 -15.37
C ILE A 8 12.11 -3.85 -14.57
N MET A 9 12.32 -5.13 -14.87
CA MET A 9 11.69 -6.22 -14.15
C MET A 9 12.00 -6.17 -12.65
N LEU A 10 13.29 -5.97 -12.30
CA LEU A 10 13.72 -5.84 -10.90
C LEU A 10 13.13 -4.58 -10.24
N PHE A 11 13.07 -3.45 -10.94
CA PHE A 11 12.45 -2.24 -10.41
C PHE A 11 10.99 -2.46 -10.03
N LEU A 12 10.21 -3.08 -10.92
CA LEU A 12 8.81 -3.39 -10.66
C LEU A 12 8.64 -4.42 -9.53
N ALA A 13 9.53 -5.41 -9.45
CA ALA A 13 9.50 -6.40 -8.38
C ALA A 13 9.79 -5.76 -7.01
N PHE A 14 10.84 -4.95 -6.91
CA PHE A 14 11.21 -4.30 -5.64
C PHE A 14 10.22 -3.23 -5.18
N GLN A 15 9.45 -2.64 -6.08
CA GLN A 15 8.41 -1.68 -5.71
C GLN A 15 7.35 -2.28 -4.76
N VAL A 16 7.10 -3.59 -4.84
CA VAL A 16 6.19 -4.30 -3.92
C VAL A 16 6.67 -4.20 -2.47
N MET A 17 7.98 -4.12 -2.23
CA MET A 17 8.54 -4.00 -0.87
C MET A 17 8.11 -2.70 -0.16
N VAL A 18 7.89 -1.61 -0.92
CA VAL A 18 7.39 -0.34 -0.35
C VAL A 18 5.97 -0.52 0.18
N VAL A 19 5.12 -1.20 -0.60
CA VAL A 19 3.73 -1.49 -0.21
C VAL A 19 3.72 -2.43 0.99
N PHE A 20 4.51 -3.50 0.94
CA PHE A 20 4.65 -4.46 2.05
C PHE A 20 5.06 -3.80 3.36
N LEU A 21 6.01 -2.86 3.30
CA LEU A 21 6.45 -2.13 4.48
C LEU A 21 5.34 -1.25 5.06
N GLY A 22 4.52 -0.62 4.21
CA GLY A 22 3.38 0.21 4.63
C GLY A 22 2.27 -0.62 5.27
N GLU A 23 1.85 -1.71 4.64
CA GLU A 23 0.79 -2.60 5.13
C GLU A 23 1.16 -3.24 6.49
N GLY A 24 2.44 -3.49 6.74
CA GLY A 24 2.93 -4.04 8.00
C GLY A 24 2.99 -3.07 9.19
N MET A 25 2.62 -1.79 9.03
CA MET A 25 2.81 -0.73 10.04
C MET A 25 1.49 -0.09 10.50
N PRO A 26 0.79 -0.66 11.51
CA PRO A 26 -0.48 -0.10 12.02
C PRO A 26 -0.38 1.36 12.49
N ALA A 27 0.79 1.77 12.98
CA ALA A 27 1.05 3.15 13.42
C ALA A 27 0.95 4.21 12.29
N LEU A 28 0.90 3.78 11.02
CA LEU A 28 0.71 4.66 9.86
C LEU A 28 -0.76 4.74 9.42
N ALA A 29 -1.63 3.91 9.99
CA ALA A 29 -3.03 3.90 9.62
C ALA A 29 -3.72 5.22 10.01
N PRO A 30 -4.70 5.71 9.22
CA PRO A 30 -5.44 6.94 9.52
C PRO A 30 -6.18 6.89 10.86
N TRP A 31 -6.47 5.70 11.34
CA TRP A 31 -7.16 5.43 12.60
C TRP A 31 -6.22 5.06 13.76
N ALA A 32 -4.89 5.10 13.55
CA ALA A 32 -3.95 4.81 14.64
C ALA A 32 -4.10 5.81 15.78
N GLY A 33 -4.40 5.29 17.00
CA GLY A 33 -4.46 6.10 18.20
C GLY A 33 -3.09 6.27 18.85
N ASP A 34 -2.82 7.45 19.39
CA ASP A 34 -1.63 7.73 20.20
C ASP A 34 -1.82 7.27 21.64
N VAL A 35 -3.06 7.28 22.12
CA VAL A 35 -3.47 6.75 23.41
C VAL A 35 -4.66 5.83 23.19
N SER A 36 -4.62 4.63 23.78
CA SER A 36 -5.74 3.70 23.78
C SER A 36 -6.24 3.45 25.20
N VAL A 37 -7.52 3.56 25.37
CA VAL A 37 -8.24 3.27 26.62
C VAL A 37 -9.00 1.97 26.43
N THR A 38 -8.90 1.06 27.38
CA THR A 38 -9.67 -0.19 27.39
C THR A 38 -10.41 -0.31 28.72
N ALA A 39 -11.70 -0.52 28.65
CA ALA A 39 -12.59 -0.64 29.78
C ALA A 39 -13.25 -2.02 29.81
N ALA A 40 -13.27 -2.66 30.97
CA ALA A 40 -13.97 -3.93 31.19
C ALA A 40 -15.51 -3.73 31.21
N VAL A 41 -15.94 -2.60 31.72
CA VAL A 41 -17.33 -2.14 31.68
C VAL A 41 -17.40 -1.00 30.66
N GLY A 42 -18.38 -1.03 29.77
CA GLY A 42 -18.50 -0.02 28.71
C GLY A 42 -18.58 1.41 29.27
N LEU A 43 -17.77 2.29 28.68
CA LEU A 43 -17.80 3.73 28.97
C LEU A 43 -19.01 4.38 28.29
N GLU A 44 -19.58 5.40 28.91
CA GLU A 44 -20.66 6.17 28.29
C GLU A 44 -20.17 6.84 26.98
N THR A 45 -21.08 6.99 26.03
CA THR A 45 -20.74 7.63 24.75
C THR A 45 -20.32 9.08 24.88
N SER A 46 -20.81 9.78 25.93
CA SER A 46 -20.43 11.15 26.28
C SER A 46 -18.94 11.32 26.57
N VAL A 47 -18.25 10.25 26.96
CA VAL A 47 -16.80 10.28 27.24
C VAL A 47 -15.96 10.72 26.03
N ILE A 48 -16.41 10.45 24.82
CA ILE A 48 -15.74 10.88 23.60
C ILE A 48 -15.70 12.40 23.52
N GLU A 49 -16.84 13.07 23.74
CA GLU A 49 -16.94 14.53 23.70
C GLU A 49 -16.08 15.18 24.82
N GLU A 50 -16.08 14.57 26.02
CA GLU A 50 -15.24 15.04 27.14
C GLU A 50 -13.74 14.92 26.82
N ILE A 51 -13.32 13.82 26.20
CA ILE A 51 -11.93 13.61 25.78
C ILE A 51 -11.54 14.58 24.65
N GLU A 52 -12.42 14.79 23.67
CA GLU A 52 -12.16 15.71 22.56
C GLU A 52 -12.08 17.17 23.01
N ALA A 53 -12.71 17.53 24.14
CA ALA A 53 -12.59 18.85 24.72
C ALA A 53 -11.23 19.12 25.41
N VAL A 54 -10.41 18.10 25.64
CA VAL A 54 -9.08 18.27 26.25
C VAL A 54 -8.12 18.92 25.25
N GLU A 55 -7.44 19.96 25.70
CA GLU A 55 -6.43 20.66 24.88
C GLU A 55 -5.33 19.69 24.45
N GLY A 56 -5.00 19.66 23.16
CA GLY A 56 -4.02 18.75 22.58
C GLY A 56 -4.59 17.44 22.06
N VAL A 57 -5.90 17.18 22.24
CA VAL A 57 -6.59 16.08 21.56
C VAL A 57 -7.02 16.55 20.17
N LYS A 58 -6.74 15.73 19.18
CA LYS A 58 -7.14 15.96 17.78
C LYS A 58 -8.49 15.30 17.48
N ARG A 59 -8.70 14.10 18.00
CA ARG A 59 -9.90 13.29 17.79
C ARG A 59 -9.89 12.12 18.76
N ALA A 60 -11.08 11.69 19.21
CA ALA A 60 -11.29 10.43 19.88
C ALA A 60 -12.39 9.64 19.17
N PHE A 61 -12.32 8.33 19.21
CA PHE A 61 -13.35 7.45 18.66
C PHE A 61 -13.45 6.18 19.48
N GLY A 62 -14.67 5.77 19.69
CA GLY A 62 -15.01 4.61 20.51
C GLY A 62 -15.37 3.40 19.66
N ARG A 63 -15.22 2.22 20.26
CA ARG A 63 -15.78 0.98 19.74
C ARG A 63 -16.19 0.07 20.88
N MET A 64 -17.22 -0.70 20.61
CA MET A 64 -17.65 -1.79 21.47
C MET A 64 -17.03 -3.08 20.93
N GLU A 65 -16.47 -3.89 21.79
CA GLU A 65 -15.86 -5.17 21.42
C GLU A 65 -16.44 -6.30 22.25
N TYR A 66 -16.77 -7.41 21.61
CA TYR A 66 -17.21 -8.64 22.26
C TYR A 66 -16.43 -9.82 21.70
N GLY A 67 -15.49 -10.33 22.48
CA GLY A 67 -14.63 -11.44 22.09
C GLY A 67 -15.28 -12.81 22.30
N GLY A 68 -14.84 -13.81 21.52
CA GLY A 68 -15.29 -15.18 21.70
C GLY A 68 -16.72 -15.46 21.25
N LEU A 69 -17.32 -14.60 20.42
CA LEU A 69 -18.64 -14.84 19.84
C LEU A 69 -18.59 -16.07 18.94
N SER A 70 -19.43 -17.07 19.23
CA SER A 70 -19.57 -18.25 18.36
C SER A 70 -20.27 -17.85 17.07
N VAL A 71 -19.70 -18.29 15.96
CA VAL A 71 -20.16 -17.92 14.61
C VAL A 71 -20.18 -19.16 13.74
N SER A 72 -21.20 -19.30 12.91
CA SER A 72 -21.31 -20.40 11.95
C SER A 72 -21.83 -19.92 10.61
N SER A 73 -21.31 -20.53 9.54
CA SER A 73 -21.76 -20.36 8.17
C SER A 73 -21.76 -21.73 7.48
N ASP A 74 -22.16 -21.78 6.21
CA ASP A 74 -22.16 -23.05 5.43
C ASP A 74 -20.74 -23.63 5.27
N THR A 75 -19.70 -22.81 5.33
CA THR A 75 -18.29 -23.19 5.09
C THR A 75 -17.43 -23.18 6.33
N GLU A 76 -17.73 -22.34 7.31
CA GLU A 76 -16.87 -22.06 8.45
C GLU A 76 -17.65 -22.05 9.77
N SER A 77 -17.04 -22.54 10.83
CA SER A 77 -17.57 -22.40 12.18
C SER A 77 -16.44 -22.20 13.18
N GLY A 78 -16.63 -21.33 14.15
CA GLY A 78 -15.60 -20.98 15.14
C GLY A 78 -16.00 -19.80 15.99
N THR A 79 -15.01 -19.12 16.55
CA THR A 79 -15.20 -17.90 17.33
C THR A 79 -14.69 -16.68 16.58
N ALA A 80 -15.34 -15.56 16.77
CA ALA A 80 -14.92 -14.27 16.21
C ALA A 80 -15.03 -13.17 17.27
N THR A 81 -14.40 -12.04 17.04
CA THR A 81 -14.61 -10.83 17.84
C THR A 81 -15.56 -9.91 17.10
N LEU A 82 -16.71 -9.62 17.69
CA LEU A 82 -17.65 -8.63 17.17
C LEU A 82 -17.20 -7.24 17.61
N VAL A 83 -17.15 -6.32 16.66
CA VAL A 83 -16.71 -4.93 16.88
C VAL A 83 -17.69 -3.96 16.26
N SER A 84 -18.07 -2.92 17.00
CA SER A 84 -18.84 -1.83 16.43
C SER A 84 -17.92 -0.78 15.81
N TYR A 85 -18.36 -0.19 14.69
CA TYR A 85 -17.73 0.99 14.12
C TYR A 85 -18.69 2.19 14.18
N GLU A 86 -18.14 3.35 14.48
CA GLU A 86 -18.79 4.63 14.29
C GLU A 86 -18.62 5.14 12.82
N GLU A 87 -19.29 6.23 12.48
CA GLU A 87 -19.31 6.77 11.11
C GLU A 87 -17.91 7.06 10.54
N ASN A 88 -17.00 7.61 11.36
CA ASN A 88 -15.64 7.93 10.92
C ASN A 88 -14.80 6.68 10.63
N GLN A 89 -14.98 5.63 11.44
CA GLN A 89 -14.29 4.35 11.25
C GLN A 89 -14.76 3.68 9.96
N PHE A 90 -16.05 3.75 9.61
CA PHE A 90 -16.54 3.29 8.32
C PHE A 90 -15.95 4.08 7.14
N LYS A 91 -15.72 5.39 7.29
CA LYS A 91 -15.07 6.19 6.24
C LYS A 91 -13.64 5.73 5.97
N TRP A 92 -12.86 5.41 7.01
CA TRP A 92 -11.50 4.89 6.87
C TRP A 92 -11.49 3.46 6.32
N ALA A 93 -12.41 2.62 6.77
CA ALA A 93 -12.54 1.25 6.30
C ALA A 93 -12.85 1.13 4.80
N LYS A 94 -13.32 2.20 4.14
CA LYS A 94 -13.51 2.23 2.67
C LYS A 94 -12.20 2.01 1.91
N GLU A 95 -11.09 2.48 2.42
CA GLU A 95 -9.77 2.31 1.79
C GLU A 95 -9.24 0.87 1.92
N GLU A 96 -9.73 0.13 2.93
CA GLU A 96 -9.35 -1.25 3.22
C GLU A 96 -10.32 -2.27 2.61
N LEU A 97 -11.37 -1.83 1.91
CA LEU A 97 -12.40 -2.71 1.38
C LEU A 97 -11.91 -3.49 0.16
N ASN A 98 -11.82 -4.80 0.30
CA ASN A 98 -11.40 -5.73 -0.76
C ASN A 98 -12.54 -6.25 -1.63
N GLY A 99 -13.76 -5.81 -1.37
CA GLY A 99 -14.96 -6.17 -2.14
C GLY A 99 -16.22 -6.03 -1.32
N GLY A 100 -17.34 -5.75 -1.98
CA GLY A 100 -18.62 -5.56 -1.33
C GLY A 100 -19.01 -4.08 -1.20
N ASN A 101 -19.90 -3.78 -0.24
CA ASN A 101 -20.46 -2.45 -0.02
C ASN A 101 -20.49 -2.11 1.48
N ILE A 102 -19.70 -1.13 1.88
CA ILE A 102 -19.63 -0.68 3.27
C ILE A 102 -20.85 0.14 3.71
N ASP A 103 -21.48 0.85 2.77
CA ASP A 103 -22.60 1.73 3.07
C ASP A 103 -23.83 0.95 3.58
N ALA A 104 -23.95 -0.33 3.20
CA ALA A 104 -25.00 -1.21 3.71
C ALA A 104 -24.86 -1.48 5.23
N VAL A 105 -23.64 -1.51 5.74
CA VAL A 105 -23.37 -1.75 7.17
C VAL A 105 -23.50 -0.46 7.97
N SER A 106 -22.98 0.66 7.47
CA SER A 106 -23.04 1.95 8.18
C SER A 106 -24.46 2.47 8.37
N GLN A 107 -25.39 2.08 7.49
CA GLN A 107 -26.80 2.45 7.60
C GLN A 107 -27.63 1.55 8.54
N GLY A 108 -27.00 0.63 9.26
CA GLY A 108 -27.67 -0.20 10.27
C GLY A 108 -28.55 -1.33 9.71
N ALA A 109 -28.40 -1.69 8.43
CA ALA A 109 -29.29 -2.63 7.72
C ALA A 109 -29.18 -4.12 8.13
N GLY A 110 -28.46 -4.44 9.22
CA GLY A 110 -28.26 -5.84 9.65
C GLY A 110 -27.17 -6.58 8.88
N ASP A 111 -26.42 -5.89 8.05
CA ASP A 111 -25.26 -6.41 7.34
C ASP A 111 -23.98 -6.22 8.18
N ILE A 112 -22.94 -7.00 7.86
CA ILE A 112 -21.65 -6.96 8.55
C ILE A 112 -20.49 -6.85 7.54
N LEU A 113 -19.35 -6.35 8.01
CA LEU A 113 -18.06 -6.54 7.35
C LEU A 113 -17.28 -7.61 8.11
N VAL A 114 -16.41 -8.31 7.42
CA VAL A 114 -15.50 -9.27 8.04
C VAL A 114 -14.06 -8.91 7.68
N SER A 115 -13.13 -9.12 8.62
CA SER A 115 -11.72 -8.98 8.32
C SER A 115 -11.22 -10.19 7.53
N TYR A 116 -10.38 -9.95 6.53
CA TYR A 116 -9.70 -11.04 5.82
C TYR A 116 -8.85 -11.86 6.79
N ARG A 117 -8.88 -13.17 6.62
CA ARG A 117 -8.00 -14.10 7.30
C ARG A 117 -7.62 -15.24 6.37
N ASP A 118 -6.33 -15.55 6.33
CA ASP A 118 -5.84 -16.67 5.54
C ASP A 118 -6.50 -17.99 5.98
N GLY A 119 -6.94 -18.77 5.00
CA GLY A 119 -7.66 -20.02 5.23
C GLY A 119 -9.19 -19.89 5.38
N ILE A 120 -9.74 -18.70 5.58
CA ILE A 120 -11.20 -18.45 5.66
C ILE A 120 -11.73 -18.09 4.26
N GLN A 121 -12.80 -18.79 3.83
CA GLN A 121 -13.35 -18.64 2.48
C GLN A 121 -14.62 -17.79 2.40
N TRP A 122 -14.81 -16.85 3.30
CA TRP A 122 -15.96 -15.95 3.27
C TRP A 122 -15.96 -15.04 2.04
N LYS A 123 -17.16 -14.77 1.54
CA LYS A 123 -17.39 -13.87 0.40
C LYS A 123 -18.48 -12.86 0.73
N ALA A 124 -18.42 -11.70 0.08
CA ALA A 124 -19.53 -10.77 0.11
C ALA A 124 -20.79 -11.42 -0.44
N GLY A 125 -21.87 -11.36 0.31
CA GLY A 125 -23.16 -12.02 0.03
C GLY A 125 -23.43 -13.28 0.86
N ASP A 126 -22.41 -13.87 1.50
CA ASP A 126 -22.59 -15.04 2.36
C ASP A 126 -23.41 -14.67 3.60
N ILE A 127 -24.19 -15.66 4.11
CA ILE A 127 -24.98 -15.51 5.33
C ILE A 127 -24.20 -16.19 6.47
N VAL A 128 -24.11 -15.49 7.58
CA VAL A 128 -23.44 -15.95 8.79
C VAL A 128 -24.42 -15.89 9.95
N THR A 129 -24.44 -16.93 10.77
CA THR A 129 -25.23 -16.99 12.00
C THR A 129 -24.34 -16.61 13.19
N LEU A 130 -24.70 -15.53 13.87
CA LEU A 130 -24.11 -15.10 15.13
C LEU A 130 -24.87 -15.75 16.29
N HIS A 131 -24.18 -16.51 17.12
CA HIS A 131 -24.78 -17.11 18.34
C HIS A 131 -24.61 -16.11 19.50
N THR A 132 -25.56 -15.20 19.62
CA THR A 132 -25.52 -14.11 20.60
C THR A 132 -26.14 -14.54 21.94
N PRO A 133 -25.89 -13.80 23.05
CA PRO A 133 -26.54 -14.06 24.34
C PRO A 133 -28.08 -14.02 24.29
N PHE A 134 -28.67 -13.35 23.29
CA PHE A 134 -30.11 -13.22 23.13
C PHE A 134 -30.71 -14.17 22.08
N GLY A 135 -29.88 -15.06 21.50
CA GLY A 135 -30.30 -16.04 20.50
C GLY A 135 -29.48 -15.95 19.23
N GLU A 136 -29.90 -16.72 18.23
CA GLU A 136 -29.24 -16.74 16.94
C GLU A 136 -29.71 -15.58 16.07
N LYS A 137 -28.76 -14.89 15.44
CA LYS A 137 -29.03 -13.80 14.50
C LYS A 137 -28.32 -14.06 13.19
N GLN A 138 -29.08 -14.17 12.11
CA GLN A 138 -28.52 -14.27 10.77
C GLN A 138 -28.20 -12.88 10.23
N VAL A 139 -27.00 -12.72 9.71
CA VAL A 139 -26.46 -11.48 9.14
C VAL A 139 -25.78 -11.80 7.82
N ARG A 140 -25.76 -10.85 6.90
CA ARG A 140 -25.12 -10.99 5.61
C ARG A 140 -23.77 -10.27 5.60
N ILE A 141 -22.75 -10.91 5.05
CA ILE A 141 -21.45 -10.28 4.79
C ILE A 141 -21.63 -9.27 3.64
N ALA A 142 -21.60 -7.99 3.94
CA ALA A 142 -21.65 -6.94 2.94
C ALA A 142 -20.31 -6.66 2.28
N GLY A 143 -19.21 -6.95 2.97
CA GLY A 143 -17.87 -6.74 2.43
C GLY A 143 -16.77 -7.36 3.29
N ILE A 144 -15.59 -7.45 2.71
CA ILE A 144 -14.39 -7.99 3.34
C ILE A 144 -13.36 -6.88 3.42
N LEU A 145 -12.87 -6.59 4.60
CA LEU A 145 -11.77 -5.66 4.82
C LEU A 145 -10.43 -6.39 4.76
N SER A 146 -9.38 -5.72 4.32
CA SER A 146 -8.02 -6.22 4.50
C SER A 146 -7.79 -6.50 5.99
N SER A 147 -6.94 -7.47 6.29
CA SER A 147 -6.64 -7.80 7.68
C SER A 147 -6.04 -6.57 8.35
N THR A 148 -6.80 -5.97 9.26
CA THR A 148 -6.20 -5.03 10.20
C THR A 148 -5.24 -5.81 11.09
N ASN A 149 -4.09 -5.24 11.41
CA ASN A 149 -3.07 -5.88 12.27
C ASN A 149 -3.52 -6.07 13.73
N ALA A 150 -4.81 -6.07 13.99
CA ALA A 150 -5.35 -6.45 15.28
C ALA A 150 -5.09 -7.95 15.47
N SER A 151 -4.36 -8.27 16.51
CA SER A 151 -3.98 -9.64 16.89
C SER A 151 -5.24 -10.44 17.25
N SER A 152 -5.83 -11.09 16.26
CA SER A 152 -6.87 -12.07 16.55
C SER A 152 -6.24 -13.29 17.19
N GLU A 153 -6.86 -13.82 18.21
CA GLU A 153 -6.43 -15.04 18.88
C GLU A 153 -6.25 -16.20 17.88
N ALA A 154 -5.27 -17.07 18.14
CA ALA A 154 -5.04 -18.25 17.32
C ALA A 154 -6.31 -19.12 17.33
N GLY A 155 -6.83 -19.47 16.14
CA GLY A 155 -8.07 -20.25 15.99
C GLY A 155 -9.37 -19.42 15.88
N SER A 156 -9.31 -18.08 16.02
CA SER A 156 -10.46 -17.21 15.78
C SER A 156 -10.71 -17.02 14.27
N LEU A 157 -11.96 -16.85 13.87
CA LEU A 157 -12.35 -16.50 12.50
C LEU A 157 -12.03 -15.03 12.14
N GLY A 158 -11.51 -14.24 13.09
CA GLY A 158 -11.15 -12.85 12.92
C GLY A 158 -12.18 -11.87 13.50
N TYR A 159 -12.24 -10.69 12.90
CA TYR A 159 -13.14 -9.63 13.34
C TYR A 159 -14.39 -9.57 12.45
N ILE A 160 -15.53 -9.42 13.12
CA ILE A 160 -16.81 -9.10 12.51
C ILE A 160 -17.13 -7.66 12.89
N ILE A 161 -17.26 -6.79 11.90
CA ILE A 161 -17.51 -5.37 12.11
C ILE A 161 -18.96 -5.06 11.77
N CYS A 162 -19.63 -4.36 12.64
CA CYS A 162 -21.04 -3.99 12.49
C CYS A 162 -21.28 -2.53 12.94
N SER A 163 -22.50 -2.05 12.70
CA SER A 163 -22.95 -0.77 13.28
C SER A 163 -23.13 -0.88 14.78
N GLU A 164 -23.05 0.24 15.49
CA GLU A 164 -23.33 0.31 16.95
C GLU A 164 -24.74 -0.19 17.29
N GLN A 165 -25.71 0.09 16.41
CA GLN A 165 -27.07 -0.41 16.58
C GLN A 165 -27.11 -1.94 16.54
N LEU A 166 -26.53 -2.57 15.52
CA LEU A 166 -26.50 -4.02 15.38
C LEU A 166 -25.76 -4.68 16.56
N PHE A 167 -24.68 -4.06 17.03
CA PHE A 167 -23.92 -4.53 18.18
C PHE A 167 -24.78 -4.53 19.44
N THR A 168 -25.43 -3.40 19.75
CA THR A 168 -26.29 -3.25 20.94
C THR A 168 -27.46 -4.21 20.90
N GLU A 169 -28.12 -4.39 19.74
CA GLU A 169 -29.18 -5.37 19.56
C GLU A 169 -28.70 -6.83 19.75
N SER A 170 -27.45 -7.12 19.40
CA SER A 170 -26.92 -8.48 19.43
C SER A 170 -26.32 -8.88 20.77
N ILE A 171 -25.71 -7.92 21.49
CA ILE A 171 -24.97 -8.19 22.73
C ILE A 171 -25.68 -7.61 23.96
N GLY A 172 -26.58 -6.60 23.79
CA GLY A 172 -27.26 -5.93 24.87
C GLY A 172 -26.37 -5.00 25.69
N ALA A 173 -25.10 -4.84 25.34
CA ALA A 173 -24.19 -3.92 25.98
C ALA A 173 -24.24 -2.56 25.28
N ALA A 174 -24.36 -1.50 26.06
CA ALA A 174 -24.23 -0.13 25.59
C ALA A 174 -23.01 0.49 26.28
N GLY A 175 -22.14 1.10 25.48
CA GLY A 175 -20.93 1.75 25.97
C GLY A 175 -19.64 1.21 25.35
N TYR A 176 -18.66 2.11 25.18
CA TYR A 176 -17.41 1.79 24.53
C TYR A 176 -16.48 0.99 25.44
N THR A 177 -16.07 -0.17 24.99
CA THR A 177 -15.06 -1.00 25.68
C THR A 177 -13.64 -0.61 25.27
N ALA A 178 -13.47 0.06 24.13
CA ALA A 178 -12.21 0.61 23.70
C ALA A 178 -12.41 2.01 23.13
N VAL A 179 -11.50 2.93 23.47
CA VAL A 179 -11.44 4.29 22.94
C VAL A 179 -10.02 4.55 22.46
N ASP A 180 -9.87 4.90 21.19
CA ASP A 180 -8.60 5.32 20.62
C ASP A 180 -8.58 6.83 20.43
N ILE A 181 -7.50 7.46 20.86
CA ILE A 181 -7.34 8.91 20.93
C ILE A 181 -6.14 9.30 20.06
N GLN A 182 -6.40 10.19 19.12
CA GLN A 182 -5.35 10.83 18.31
C GLN A 182 -5.01 12.18 18.92
N LEU A 183 -3.73 12.42 19.11
CA LEU A 183 -3.24 13.66 19.71
C LEU A 183 -2.74 14.64 18.63
N ALA A 184 -2.81 15.93 18.94
CA ALA A 184 -2.18 16.96 18.11
C ALA A 184 -0.67 16.96 18.34
N GLY A 185 0.10 17.44 17.34
CA GLY A 185 1.57 17.47 17.44
C GLY A 185 2.15 18.36 18.56
N SER A 186 1.29 19.16 19.21
CA SER A 186 1.62 19.99 20.38
C SER A 186 1.26 19.35 21.72
N SER A 187 0.76 18.09 21.70
CA SER A 187 0.34 17.40 22.92
C SER A 187 1.51 17.11 23.87
N THR A 188 1.27 17.25 25.16
CA THR A 188 2.25 17.04 26.23
C THR A 188 1.84 15.87 27.12
N ASP A 189 2.69 15.52 28.10
CA ASP A 189 2.32 14.55 29.14
C ASP A 189 1.16 15.07 30.01
N GLU A 190 0.97 16.38 30.06
CA GLU A 190 -0.18 17.01 30.71
C GLU A 190 -1.49 16.64 30.01
N THR A 191 -1.50 16.62 28.67
CA THR A 191 -2.66 16.15 27.89
C THR A 191 -3.06 14.72 28.26
N VAL A 192 -2.09 13.80 28.32
CA VAL A 192 -2.37 12.40 28.70
C VAL A 192 -2.82 12.30 30.16
N SER A 193 -2.26 13.13 31.05
CA SER A 193 -2.67 13.19 32.46
C SER A 193 -4.08 13.74 32.61
N ALA A 194 -4.44 14.75 31.84
CA ALA A 194 -5.80 15.30 31.79
C ALA A 194 -6.82 14.25 31.31
N ILE A 195 -6.52 13.53 30.22
CA ILE A 195 -7.35 12.42 29.74
C ILE A 195 -7.53 11.36 30.85
N ARG A 196 -6.44 11.00 31.53
CA ARG A 196 -6.50 10.02 32.63
C ARG A 196 -7.41 10.47 33.80
N SER A 197 -7.44 11.76 34.08
CA SER A 197 -8.27 12.30 35.15
C SER A 197 -9.78 12.30 34.87
N LEU A 198 -10.17 12.24 33.58
CA LEU A 198 -11.57 12.14 33.15
C LEU A 198 -12.10 10.72 33.20
N LEU A 199 -11.23 9.73 33.24
CA LEU A 199 -11.61 8.33 33.12
C LEU A 199 -11.71 7.65 34.51
N PRO A 200 -12.58 6.64 34.65
CA PRO A 200 -12.65 5.82 35.86
C PRO A 200 -11.28 5.15 36.15
N SER A 201 -11.05 4.84 37.42
CA SER A 201 -9.77 4.26 37.86
C SER A 201 -9.57 2.81 37.46
N ASP A 202 -10.58 2.12 36.99
CA ASP A 202 -10.60 0.71 36.59
C ASP A 202 -10.33 0.50 35.10
N VAL A 203 -10.10 1.58 34.33
CA VAL A 203 -9.74 1.48 32.91
C VAL A 203 -8.23 1.33 32.72
N SER A 204 -7.86 0.57 31.72
CA SER A 204 -6.46 0.48 31.27
C SER A 204 -6.17 1.54 30.21
N ILE A 205 -5.10 2.30 30.41
CA ILE A 205 -4.67 3.34 29.48
C ILE A 205 -3.29 2.98 28.97
N ALA A 206 -3.18 2.81 27.65
CA ALA A 206 -1.91 2.56 26.96
C ALA A 206 -1.49 3.80 26.17
N ASP A 207 -0.41 4.42 26.60
CA ASP A 207 0.26 5.49 25.85
C ASP A 207 1.15 4.86 24.77
N LYS A 208 0.76 5.05 23.52
CA LYS A 208 1.43 4.48 22.34
C LYS A 208 2.30 5.49 21.60
N ARG A 209 2.40 6.74 22.06
CA ARG A 209 3.14 7.82 21.38
C ARG A 209 4.57 7.42 21.06
N LEU A 210 5.30 6.88 22.05
CA LEU A 210 6.68 6.43 21.85
C LEU A 210 6.73 5.26 20.86
N SER A 211 5.94 4.23 21.06
CA SER A 211 5.88 3.06 20.18
C SER A 211 5.48 3.41 18.74
N ASN A 212 4.52 4.33 18.57
CA ASN A 212 4.12 4.83 17.24
C ASN A 212 5.27 5.60 16.58
N SER A 213 5.96 6.46 17.33
CA SER A 213 7.12 7.21 16.85
C SER A 213 8.27 6.29 16.43
N GLU A 214 8.58 5.25 17.21
CA GLU A 214 9.57 4.24 16.88
C GLU A 214 9.19 3.44 15.64
N SER A 215 7.91 3.05 15.53
CA SER A 215 7.37 2.35 14.37
C SER A 215 7.46 3.22 13.11
N GLN A 216 7.07 4.49 13.19
CA GLN A 216 7.20 5.44 12.09
C GLN A 216 8.67 5.65 11.69
N SER A 217 9.58 5.80 12.66
CA SER A 217 11.01 5.93 12.39
C SER A 217 11.57 4.69 11.69
N SER A 218 11.16 3.51 12.13
CA SER A 218 11.51 2.23 11.49
C SER A 218 10.99 2.14 10.07
N TYR A 219 9.74 2.57 9.82
CA TYR A 219 9.18 2.67 8.48
C TYR A 219 9.99 3.58 7.57
N TYR A 220 10.25 4.82 8.01
CA TYR A 220 11.02 5.77 7.20
C TYR A 220 12.44 5.28 6.93
N THR A 221 13.08 4.66 7.91
CA THR A 221 14.40 4.05 7.73
C THR A 221 14.34 2.93 6.68
N GLY A 222 13.40 1.99 6.80
CA GLY A 222 13.18 0.94 5.82
C GLY A 222 12.86 1.48 4.43
N ALA A 223 11.99 2.49 4.36
CA ALA A 223 11.61 3.15 3.11
C ALA A 223 12.83 3.80 2.41
N VAL A 224 13.69 4.50 3.16
CA VAL A 224 14.94 5.07 2.62
C VAL A 224 15.84 4.00 2.02
N PHE A 225 15.98 2.85 2.67
CA PHE A 225 16.74 1.72 2.11
C PHE A 225 16.13 1.20 0.81
N ILE A 226 14.82 0.97 0.79
CA ILE A 226 14.13 0.45 -0.40
C ILE A 226 14.18 1.47 -1.55
N TYR A 227 13.89 2.74 -1.29
CA TYR A 227 13.99 3.80 -2.30
C TYR A 227 15.42 4.02 -2.78
N GLY A 228 16.42 3.93 -1.89
CA GLY A 228 17.84 3.96 -2.24
C GLY A 228 18.19 2.81 -3.21
N PHE A 229 17.70 1.60 -2.95
CA PHE A 229 17.90 0.46 -3.82
C PHE A 229 17.19 0.63 -5.18
N LEU A 230 15.95 1.12 -5.18
CA LEU A 230 15.22 1.46 -6.41
C LEU A 230 15.96 2.53 -7.24
N LEU A 231 16.54 3.53 -6.58
CA LEU A 231 17.37 4.53 -7.24
C LEU A 231 18.60 3.91 -7.92
N ILE A 232 19.29 3.00 -7.23
CA ILE A 232 20.44 2.29 -7.80
C ILE A 232 20.02 1.48 -9.05
N ILE A 233 18.91 0.74 -8.98
CA ILE A 233 18.36 -0.01 -10.13
C ILE A 233 18.02 0.94 -11.27
N ALA A 234 17.42 2.09 -10.98
CA ALA A 234 17.10 3.11 -11.97
C ALA A 234 18.38 3.67 -12.64
N LEU A 235 19.43 3.94 -11.86
CA LEU A 235 20.73 4.38 -12.40
C LEU A 235 21.37 3.30 -13.27
N ILE A 236 21.34 2.04 -12.85
CA ILE A 236 21.82 0.90 -13.66
C ILE A 236 21.06 0.85 -15.00
N THR A 237 19.73 1.05 -14.96
CA THR A 237 18.90 1.11 -16.16
C THR A 237 19.37 2.21 -17.12
N VAL A 238 19.58 3.42 -16.59
CA VAL A 238 20.10 4.56 -17.36
C VAL A 238 21.48 4.25 -17.96
N PHE A 239 22.41 3.73 -17.16
CA PHE A 239 23.74 3.36 -17.65
C PHE A 239 23.71 2.25 -18.71
N ASN A 240 22.83 1.27 -18.56
CA ASN A 240 22.64 0.23 -19.58
C ASN A 240 22.17 0.80 -20.92
N ILE A 241 21.27 1.79 -20.91
CA ILE A 241 20.83 2.49 -22.12
C ILE A 241 22.00 3.24 -22.75
N PHE A 242 22.75 4.03 -21.95
CA PHE A 242 23.92 4.76 -22.44
C PHE A 242 24.97 3.82 -23.07
N ASN A 243 25.30 2.72 -22.40
CA ASN A 243 26.28 1.76 -22.86
C ASN A 243 25.80 1.07 -24.14
N SER A 244 24.55 0.63 -24.22
CA SER A 244 23.98 -0.01 -25.42
C SER A 244 23.98 0.92 -26.61
N MET A 245 23.61 2.20 -26.40
CA MET A 245 23.60 3.20 -27.47
C MET A 245 24.99 3.54 -27.93
N ASN A 246 25.96 3.75 -27.02
CA ASN A 246 27.35 4.02 -27.39
C ASN A 246 27.96 2.85 -28.20
N ALA A 247 27.71 1.61 -27.76
CA ALA A 247 28.17 0.42 -28.46
C ALA A 247 27.54 0.28 -29.85
N SER A 248 26.22 0.49 -29.99
CA SER A 248 25.50 0.43 -31.26
C SER A 248 26.05 1.47 -32.26
N VAL A 249 26.18 2.73 -31.82
CA VAL A 249 26.67 3.82 -32.64
C VAL A 249 28.14 3.60 -33.02
N ALA A 250 28.99 3.14 -32.08
CA ALA A 250 30.40 2.84 -32.36
C ALA A 250 30.56 1.74 -33.41
N ALA A 251 29.79 0.66 -33.31
CA ALA A 251 29.83 -0.45 -34.27
C ALA A 251 29.41 -0.06 -35.68
N ARG A 252 28.60 0.99 -35.84
CA ARG A 252 28.07 1.45 -37.13
C ARG A 252 28.67 2.77 -37.61
N THR A 253 29.72 3.28 -36.97
CA THR A 253 30.35 4.57 -37.32
C THR A 253 30.78 4.62 -38.77
N ARG A 254 31.35 3.52 -39.29
CA ARG A 254 31.77 3.40 -40.71
C ARG A 254 30.57 3.50 -41.65
N GLN A 255 29.45 2.83 -41.35
CA GLN A 255 28.24 2.90 -42.19
C GLN A 255 27.69 4.33 -42.21
N TYR A 256 27.71 5.05 -41.08
CA TYR A 256 27.32 6.44 -41.03
C TYR A 256 28.25 7.36 -41.82
N GLY A 257 29.54 7.10 -41.81
CA GLY A 257 30.54 7.80 -42.66
C GLY A 257 30.24 7.64 -44.13
N VAL A 258 29.97 6.42 -44.59
CA VAL A 258 29.61 6.13 -46.00
C VAL A 258 28.30 6.84 -46.38
N MET A 259 27.27 6.81 -45.54
CA MET A 259 26.01 7.49 -45.81
C MET A 259 26.19 9.00 -45.93
N ARG A 260 27.07 9.60 -45.15
CA ARG A 260 27.40 11.03 -45.23
C ARG A 260 28.17 11.36 -46.50
N SER A 261 29.05 10.49 -46.98
CA SER A 261 29.78 10.70 -48.22
C SER A 261 28.91 10.64 -49.49
N ILE A 262 27.77 9.95 -49.43
CA ILE A 262 26.74 9.89 -50.49
C ILE A 262 25.74 11.06 -50.39
N GLY A 263 25.89 11.99 -49.37
CA GLY A 263 25.08 13.19 -49.25
C GLY A 263 24.04 13.20 -48.15
N MET A 264 24.05 12.24 -47.21
CA MET A 264 23.15 12.26 -46.06
C MET A 264 23.45 13.46 -45.15
N GLY A 265 22.46 14.31 -44.94
CA GLY A 265 22.56 15.46 -44.04
C GLY A 265 22.61 15.06 -42.55
N ALA A 266 23.25 15.91 -41.71
CA ALA A 266 23.37 15.66 -40.27
C ALA A 266 22.00 15.48 -39.55
N GLY A 267 20.95 16.17 -39.99
CA GLY A 267 19.60 16.02 -39.45
C GLY A 267 18.95 14.68 -39.81
N GLN A 268 19.24 14.12 -40.99
CA GLN A 268 18.75 12.80 -41.39
C GLN A 268 19.45 11.70 -40.57
N LEU A 269 20.75 11.82 -40.37
CA LEU A 269 21.52 10.95 -39.50
C LEU A 269 21.02 10.98 -38.04
N TYR A 270 20.73 12.18 -37.54
CA TYR A 270 20.11 12.34 -36.19
C TYR A 270 18.81 11.57 -36.08
N LYS A 271 17.87 11.76 -37.01
CA LYS A 271 16.56 11.07 -36.99
C LYS A 271 16.73 9.53 -37.05
N MET A 272 17.66 9.04 -37.81
CA MET A 272 17.93 7.60 -37.93
C MET A 272 18.45 7.01 -36.62
N ILE A 273 19.45 7.64 -35.99
CA ILE A 273 20.02 7.19 -34.72
C ILE A 273 18.95 7.34 -33.59
N ALA A 274 18.14 8.41 -33.63
CA ALA A 274 17.06 8.61 -32.69
C ALA A 274 15.97 7.53 -32.81
N ALA A 275 15.60 7.16 -34.02
CA ALA A 275 14.63 6.08 -34.26
C ALA A 275 15.17 4.71 -33.76
N GLU A 276 16.47 4.44 -34.01
CA GLU A 276 17.11 3.22 -33.51
C GLU A 276 17.10 3.18 -31.94
N ALA A 277 17.48 4.28 -31.30
CA ALA A 277 17.43 4.40 -29.82
C ALA A 277 16.03 4.23 -29.28
N ALA A 278 15.05 4.87 -29.91
CA ALA A 278 13.64 4.73 -29.51
C ALA A 278 13.18 3.27 -29.64
N THR A 279 13.54 2.59 -30.70
CA THR A 279 13.21 1.17 -30.89
C THR A 279 13.80 0.30 -29.78
N TYR A 280 15.07 0.49 -29.41
CA TYR A 280 15.71 -0.25 -28.33
C TYR A 280 15.04 0.06 -26.96
N ALA A 281 14.74 1.33 -26.71
CA ALA A 281 14.08 1.74 -25.48
C ALA A 281 12.66 1.15 -25.38
N VAL A 282 11.87 1.23 -26.45
CA VAL A 282 10.50 0.69 -26.49
C VAL A 282 10.52 -0.83 -26.33
N LEU A 283 11.34 -1.54 -27.09
CA LEU A 283 11.44 -3.01 -26.98
C LEU A 283 11.90 -3.44 -25.59
N GLY A 284 12.87 -2.75 -25.00
CA GLY A 284 13.32 -3.01 -23.64
C GLY A 284 12.24 -2.73 -22.59
N CYS A 285 11.51 -1.62 -22.73
CA CYS A 285 10.37 -1.30 -21.86
C CYS A 285 9.25 -2.34 -21.96
N VAL A 286 8.85 -2.69 -23.18
CA VAL A 286 7.78 -3.69 -23.39
C VAL A 286 8.21 -5.03 -22.81
N THR A 287 9.41 -5.52 -23.12
CA THR A 287 9.91 -6.80 -22.59
C THR A 287 10.05 -6.75 -21.07
N GLY A 288 10.58 -5.65 -20.51
CA GLY A 288 10.73 -5.47 -19.08
C GLY A 288 9.37 -5.42 -18.34
N CYS A 289 8.37 -4.76 -18.92
CA CYS A 289 7.02 -4.71 -18.35
C CYS A 289 6.29 -6.06 -18.46
N VAL A 290 6.41 -6.74 -19.60
CA VAL A 290 5.79 -8.07 -19.82
C VAL A 290 6.31 -9.11 -18.82
N LEU A 291 7.59 -9.06 -18.47
CA LEU A 291 8.19 -9.95 -17.48
C LEU A 291 8.02 -9.40 -16.04
N GLY A 292 8.11 -8.09 -15.87
CA GLY A 292 8.09 -7.44 -14.56
C GLY A 292 6.72 -7.40 -13.91
N LEU A 293 5.65 -7.19 -14.66
CA LEU A 293 4.29 -7.13 -14.10
C LEU A 293 3.81 -8.47 -13.52
N PRO A 294 3.97 -9.62 -14.21
CA PRO A 294 3.65 -10.90 -13.61
C PRO A 294 4.47 -11.20 -12.36
N LEU A 295 5.77 -10.86 -12.36
CA LEU A 295 6.63 -11.02 -11.20
C LEU A 295 6.18 -10.12 -10.03
N ASN A 296 5.87 -8.84 -10.32
CA ASN A 296 5.31 -7.91 -9.33
C ASN A 296 4.03 -8.46 -8.72
N LYS A 297 3.09 -8.94 -9.57
CA LYS A 297 1.83 -9.53 -9.10
C LYS A 297 2.07 -10.78 -8.25
N MET A 298 2.98 -11.65 -8.67
CA MET A 298 3.33 -12.85 -7.91
C MET A 298 3.93 -12.51 -6.55
N MET A 299 4.88 -11.57 -6.49
CA MET A 299 5.45 -11.10 -5.23
C MET A 299 4.41 -10.43 -4.34
N PHE A 300 3.51 -9.62 -4.92
CA PHE A 300 2.42 -9.00 -4.19
C PHE A 300 1.50 -10.08 -3.57
N GLN A 301 1.17 -11.12 -4.33
CA GLN A 301 0.34 -12.22 -3.85
C GLN A 301 0.97 -12.86 -2.62
N PHE A 302 2.22 -13.31 -2.70
CA PHE A 302 2.91 -14.00 -1.60
C PHE A 302 3.17 -13.11 -0.38
N LEU A 303 3.52 -11.86 -0.59
CA LEU A 303 3.96 -11.00 0.50
C LEU A 303 2.81 -10.23 1.15
N ILE A 304 1.78 -9.90 0.40
CA ILE A 304 0.72 -8.98 0.81
C ILE A 304 -0.65 -9.65 0.79
N ALA A 305 -1.10 -10.10 -0.39
CA ALA A 305 -2.46 -10.58 -0.55
C ALA A 305 -2.78 -11.80 0.34
N ASP A 306 -1.88 -12.77 0.44
CA ASP A 306 -2.07 -13.96 1.27
C ASP A 306 -2.05 -13.64 2.77
N LYS A 307 -1.46 -12.51 3.19
CA LYS A 307 -1.41 -12.12 4.62
C LYS A 307 -2.52 -11.18 5.02
N TRP A 308 -2.79 -10.18 4.19
CA TRP A 308 -3.72 -9.08 4.52
C TRP A 308 -4.97 -9.05 3.64
N GLY A 309 -5.04 -9.91 2.62
CA GLY A 309 -6.17 -9.97 1.69
C GLY A 309 -6.23 -8.80 0.71
N THR A 310 -5.27 -7.88 0.76
CA THR A 310 -5.26 -6.69 -0.09
C THR A 310 -5.25 -7.06 -1.57
N THR A 311 -6.10 -6.45 -2.36
CA THR A 311 -6.18 -6.74 -3.80
C THR A 311 -5.05 -6.06 -4.58
N TRP A 312 -4.42 -6.81 -5.49
CA TRP A 312 -3.38 -6.26 -6.35
C TRP A 312 -3.94 -5.19 -7.28
N GLN A 313 -3.28 -4.04 -7.31
CA GLN A 313 -3.56 -2.97 -8.24
C GLN A 313 -2.36 -2.74 -9.15
N LEU A 314 -2.65 -2.39 -10.42
CA LEU A 314 -1.59 -2.08 -11.37
C LEU A 314 -0.77 -0.87 -10.89
N PRO A 315 0.57 -0.97 -10.72
CA PRO A 315 1.39 0.12 -10.21
C PRO A 315 1.65 1.19 -11.30
N VAL A 316 0.59 1.90 -11.70
CA VAL A 316 0.60 2.86 -12.82
C VAL A 316 1.65 3.95 -12.62
N ALA A 317 1.77 4.50 -11.40
CA ALA A 317 2.74 5.55 -11.10
C ALA A 317 4.18 5.07 -11.32
N SER A 318 4.53 3.88 -10.85
CA SER A 318 5.85 3.26 -11.01
C SER A 318 6.14 2.91 -12.46
N LEU A 319 5.12 2.43 -13.20
CA LEU A 319 5.22 2.18 -14.64
C LEU A 319 5.51 3.47 -15.42
N LEU A 320 4.76 4.52 -15.16
CA LEU A 320 4.98 5.82 -15.80
C LEU A 320 6.37 6.37 -15.46
N LEU A 321 6.79 6.28 -14.21
CA LEU A 321 8.11 6.73 -13.78
C LEU A 321 9.22 6.03 -14.54
N ILE A 322 9.20 4.69 -14.59
CA ILE A 322 10.27 3.92 -15.27
C ILE A 322 10.27 4.13 -16.78
N VAL A 323 9.10 4.22 -17.42
CA VAL A 323 8.99 4.51 -18.86
C VAL A 323 9.52 5.90 -19.18
N MET A 324 9.14 6.92 -18.40
CA MET A 324 9.66 8.30 -18.55
C MET A 324 11.18 8.35 -18.38
N LEU A 325 11.71 7.64 -17.39
CA LEU A 325 13.15 7.55 -17.12
C LEU A 325 13.88 6.86 -18.28
N CYS A 326 13.30 5.81 -18.86
CA CYS A 326 13.86 5.09 -20.02
C CYS A 326 13.87 5.96 -21.29
N LEU A 327 12.76 6.59 -21.61
CA LEU A 327 12.67 7.45 -22.79
C LEU A 327 13.56 8.70 -22.65
N GLY A 328 13.59 9.31 -21.47
CA GLY A 328 14.45 10.45 -21.16
C GLY A 328 15.94 10.10 -21.27
N SER A 329 16.36 8.95 -20.71
CA SER A 329 17.74 8.50 -20.80
C SER A 329 18.15 8.13 -22.23
N ALA A 330 17.26 7.51 -23.01
CA ALA A 330 17.49 7.24 -24.42
C ALA A 330 17.70 8.55 -25.21
N ALA A 331 16.85 9.55 -25.00
CA ALA A 331 16.98 10.87 -25.63
C ALA A 331 18.29 11.58 -25.26
N LEU A 332 18.75 11.45 -24.00
CA LEU A 332 20.01 12.01 -23.55
C LEU A 332 21.21 11.24 -24.10
N ALA A 333 21.13 9.91 -24.16
CA ALA A 333 22.20 9.03 -24.66
C ALA A 333 22.59 9.33 -26.10
N ILE A 334 21.64 9.79 -26.92
CA ILE A 334 21.88 10.11 -28.36
C ILE A 334 22.70 11.38 -28.53
N ARG A 335 22.63 12.36 -27.63
CA ARG A 335 23.26 13.69 -27.83
C ARG A 335 24.77 13.64 -27.99
N ARG A 336 25.49 12.83 -27.21
CA ARG A 336 26.96 12.73 -27.23
C ARG A 336 27.49 12.05 -28.50
N PRO A 337 27.02 10.84 -28.90
CA PRO A 337 27.48 10.18 -30.10
C PRO A 337 27.27 11.03 -31.37
N ILE A 338 26.14 11.69 -31.51
CA ILE A 338 25.84 12.49 -32.68
C ILE A 338 26.75 13.71 -32.79
N LYS A 339 27.05 14.40 -31.71
CA LYS A 339 28.00 15.51 -31.71
C LYS A 339 29.38 15.05 -32.14
N ARG A 340 29.81 13.86 -31.71
CA ARG A 340 31.09 13.25 -32.08
C ARG A 340 31.14 12.91 -33.56
N ILE A 341 30.09 12.25 -34.09
CA ILE A 341 30.01 11.90 -35.52
C ILE A 341 29.90 13.15 -36.40
N GLY A 342 29.22 14.19 -35.96
CA GLY A 342 29.12 15.47 -36.69
C GLY A 342 30.46 16.19 -36.85
N GLN A 343 31.38 15.99 -35.92
CA GLN A 343 32.72 16.61 -35.90
C GLN A 343 33.81 15.78 -36.65
N LEU A 344 33.53 14.49 -36.90
CA LEU A 344 34.49 13.64 -37.65
C LEU A 344 34.55 14.09 -39.11
N SER A 345 35.76 14.35 -39.62
CA SER A 345 36.01 14.55 -41.02
C SER A 345 35.65 13.28 -41.80
N ILE A 346 34.98 13.44 -42.94
CA ILE A 346 34.59 12.31 -43.81
C ILE A 346 35.84 11.49 -44.22
N VAL A 347 36.97 12.15 -44.38
CA VAL A 347 38.26 11.55 -44.77
C VAL A 347 38.84 10.69 -43.62
N ASP A 348 38.73 11.12 -42.36
CA ASP A 348 39.28 10.37 -41.22
C ASP A 348 38.43 9.13 -40.89
N THR A 349 37.13 9.17 -41.19
CA THR A 349 36.22 8.02 -40.96
C THR A 349 36.45 6.87 -41.94
N ILE A 350 36.99 7.18 -43.14
CA ILE A 350 37.32 6.17 -44.20
C ILE A 350 38.73 5.61 -44.01
N LYS A 351 39.65 6.38 -43.39
CA LYS A 351 41.06 5.98 -43.19
C LYS A 351 41.34 5.13 -41.95
N GLN A 352 40.40 4.94 -41.05
CA GLN A 352 40.57 4.01 -39.93
C GLN A 352 40.42 2.56 -40.42
N GLN A 353 41.50 2.07 -41.00
CA GLN A 353 41.77 0.65 -41.20
C GLN A 353 42.55 0.08 -40.03
#